data_43d55b0ccf6b0f6a537409930a250df5
#
_entry.id   43d55b0ccf6b0f6a537409930a250df5
#
_cell.length_a   1.000
_cell.length_b   1.000
_cell.length_c   1.000
_cell.angle_alpha   90.00
_cell.angle_beta   90.00
_cell.angle_gamma   90.00
#
_symmetry.space_group_name_H-M   'P 1'
#
loop_
_entity.id
_entity.type
_entity.pdbx_description
1 polymer ?
#
loop_
_entity_poly.entity_id
_entity_poly.type
_entity_poly.pdbx_seq_one_letter_code
_entity_poly.pdbx_strand_id
1 'polypeptide(L)'
;MIAVRGVGARLSLALVLVVAVALGIVYLIVVPSLEARLVRSKLDQLRRALPAVVYALPSDAFDWPDYVDTVSFRTGVRVVLYDIDSIMPTAMRVVADSRGATSQDVADDGLVLQAIGTGKEVAGSISHGGSRYAEVAVTGPGRQSAVMLQLSLSESISNIRLVERRLVLAGLIALVAALLIGLGGASVFARRIRRLERAADRIAHGFFDEPVQDRGSDELGQLAVAFDRMRERLQGLDGARREFIANASHELRTPIFALSGGLELLAEEEMDDATRQGFVASMREQTARLTKLAEELLDLSRLDAGRLHLESGTVALGQIAAEVVEEFAAAAQLSGHELALAAGERDAWADGERVRQIARVFVENALRHTPAGTRVVIRAGDQAGRPALIVRDTGPGIPVEHRGRVFARFYRVDGGRASGSGLGLAIAAELAGRMGGRVTLEQEDGWTAFVLVLPGAPPEGVADQ
;
A
#
# COMPACT_ATOMS: atom_id res chain seq x y z
N MET A 1 27.44 11.42 -15.67
CA MET A 1 26.63 11.43 -14.43
C MET A 1 25.33 10.69 -14.71
N ILE A 2 25.27 9.41 -14.39
CA ILE A 2 24.06 8.58 -14.55
C ILE A 2 23.06 9.07 -13.49
N ALA A 3 21.95 9.66 -13.94
CA ALA A 3 20.91 10.18 -13.05
C ALA A 3 20.30 9.04 -12.24
N VAL A 4 20.66 8.95 -10.97
CA VAL A 4 20.10 8.04 -9.95
C VAL A 4 18.68 8.53 -9.61
N ARG A 5 17.75 8.49 -10.61
CA ARG A 5 16.37 9.01 -10.44
C ARG A 5 15.33 7.94 -10.08
N GLY A 6 15.69 6.66 -10.03
CA GLY A 6 14.74 5.59 -9.69
C GLY A 6 14.88 5.13 -8.22
N VAL A 7 13.75 4.76 -7.60
CA VAL A 7 13.71 4.17 -6.24
C VAL A 7 14.68 2.98 -6.13
N GLY A 8 14.80 2.19 -7.19
CA GLY A 8 15.70 1.06 -7.25
C GLY A 8 17.18 1.41 -7.14
N ALA A 9 17.62 2.47 -7.81
CA ALA A 9 19.00 2.91 -7.76
C ALA A 9 19.38 3.49 -6.38
N ARG A 10 18.43 4.14 -5.70
CA ARG A 10 18.61 4.64 -4.32
C ARG A 10 18.72 3.49 -3.31
N LEU A 11 17.89 2.45 -3.45
CA LEU A 11 17.94 1.26 -2.61
C LEU A 11 19.26 0.49 -2.79
N SER A 12 19.72 0.31 -4.03
CA SER A 12 21.01 -0.34 -4.33
C SER A 12 22.17 0.45 -3.75
N LEU A 13 22.16 1.78 -3.88
CA LEU A 13 23.20 2.65 -3.32
C LEU A 13 23.21 2.59 -1.78
N ALA A 14 22.03 2.59 -1.15
CA ALA A 14 21.93 2.45 0.30
C ALA A 14 22.50 1.11 0.79
N LEU A 15 22.18 -0.01 0.10
CA LEU A 15 22.73 -1.32 0.43
C LEU A 15 24.25 -1.35 0.31
N VAL A 16 24.80 -0.84 -0.79
CA VAL A 16 26.26 -0.75 -0.99
C VAL A 16 26.90 0.12 0.08
N LEU A 17 26.29 1.24 0.45
CA LEU A 17 26.80 2.12 1.51
C LEU A 17 26.84 1.42 2.86
N VAL A 18 25.76 0.71 3.25
CA VAL A 18 25.71 -0.05 4.51
C VAL A 18 26.81 -1.11 4.56
N VAL A 19 26.97 -1.88 3.47
CA VAL A 19 28.03 -2.89 3.37
C VAL A 19 29.42 -2.25 3.43
N ALA A 20 29.64 -1.14 2.74
CA ALA A 20 30.92 -0.41 2.75
C ALA A 20 31.27 0.10 4.15
N VAL A 21 30.31 0.69 4.86
CA VAL A 21 30.49 1.18 6.23
C VAL A 21 30.78 0.01 7.19
N ALA A 22 30.02 -1.08 7.10
CA ALA A 22 30.24 -2.26 7.94
C ALA A 22 31.65 -2.85 7.72
N LEU A 23 32.08 -3.00 6.48
CA LEU A 23 33.43 -3.48 6.13
C LEU A 23 34.52 -2.50 6.60
N GLY A 24 34.29 -1.21 6.47
CA GLY A 24 35.19 -0.18 6.96
C GLY A 24 35.38 -0.25 8.49
N ILE A 25 34.30 -0.45 9.23
CA ILE A 25 34.37 -0.63 10.69
C ILE A 25 35.15 -1.91 11.06
N VAL A 26 34.87 -3.02 10.36
CA VAL A 26 35.61 -4.28 10.59
C VAL A 26 37.10 -4.09 10.33
N TYR A 27 37.48 -3.45 9.23
CA TYR A 27 38.86 -3.17 8.89
C TYR A 27 39.57 -2.30 9.94
N LEU A 28 38.92 -1.18 10.36
CA LEU A 28 39.46 -0.27 11.37
C LEU A 28 39.64 -0.88 12.76
N ILE A 29 38.84 -1.90 13.09
CA ILE A 29 38.93 -2.58 14.40
C ILE A 29 39.91 -3.75 14.34
N VAL A 30 39.80 -4.59 13.32
CA VAL A 30 40.52 -5.87 13.26
C VAL A 30 42.02 -5.64 13.00
N VAL A 31 42.39 -4.86 12.01
CA VAL A 31 43.79 -4.71 11.60
C VAL A 31 44.64 -4.09 12.72
N PRO A 32 44.28 -2.94 13.33
CA PRO A 32 45.07 -2.36 14.41
C PRO A 32 45.08 -3.22 15.67
N SER A 33 43.96 -3.90 15.97
CA SER A 33 43.89 -4.78 17.17
C SER A 33 44.81 -5.99 17.02
N LEU A 34 44.89 -6.56 15.83
CA LEU A 34 45.77 -7.70 15.54
C LEU A 34 47.24 -7.29 15.65
N GLU A 35 47.63 -6.15 15.07
CA GLU A 35 48.99 -5.60 15.20
C GLU A 35 49.39 -5.35 16.66
N ALA A 36 48.53 -4.68 17.41
CA ALA A 36 48.77 -4.40 18.83
C ALA A 36 48.89 -5.66 19.68
N ARG A 37 48.11 -6.72 19.38
CA ARG A 37 48.20 -8.00 20.10
C ARG A 37 49.50 -8.73 19.77
N LEU A 38 49.92 -8.71 18.50
CA LEU A 38 51.18 -9.34 18.09
C LEU A 38 52.39 -8.68 18.76
N VAL A 39 52.44 -7.33 18.72
CA VAL A 39 53.53 -6.57 19.38
C VAL A 39 53.58 -6.90 20.89
N ARG A 40 52.45 -6.86 21.58
CA ARG A 40 52.36 -7.22 23.01
C ARG A 40 52.81 -8.65 23.27
N SER A 41 52.40 -9.62 22.50
CA SER A 41 52.80 -11.01 22.63
C SER A 41 54.30 -11.21 22.51
N LYS A 42 54.93 -10.48 21.57
CA LYS A 42 56.41 -10.53 21.41
C LYS A 42 57.14 -9.85 22.57
N LEU A 43 56.64 -8.70 23.04
CA LEU A 43 57.20 -8.06 24.24
C LEU A 43 57.05 -8.92 25.47
N ASP A 44 55.94 -9.60 25.67
CA ASP A 44 55.73 -10.52 26.80
C ASP A 44 56.61 -11.78 26.70
N GLN A 45 56.95 -12.20 25.47
CA GLN A 45 57.92 -13.28 25.27
C GLN A 45 59.34 -12.81 25.71
N LEU A 46 59.74 -11.60 25.32
CA LEU A 46 61.04 -11.04 25.74
C LEU A 46 61.11 -10.81 27.24
N ARG A 47 60.06 -10.25 27.86
CA ARG A 47 59.96 -10.02 29.30
C ARG A 47 60.10 -11.29 30.08
N ARG A 48 59.53 -12.41 29.63
CA ARG A 48 59.66 -13.71 30.30
C ARG A 48 61.04 -14.30 30.17
N ALA A 49 61.75 -14.00 29.06
CA ALA A 49 63.12 -14.50 28.88
C ALA A 49 64.17 -13.63 29.62
N LEU A 50 63.88 -12.36 29.82
CA LEU A 50 64.86 -11.38 30.37
C LEU A 50 65.45 -11.77 31.73
N PRO A 51 64.63 -12.18 32.76
CA PRO A 51 65.20 -12.51 34.06
C PRO A 51 66.20 -13.66 34.01
N ALA A 52 65.95 -14.69 33.19
CA ALA A 52 66.86 -15.82 33.04
C ALA A 52 68.17 -15.39 32.37
N VAL A 53 68.12 -14.47 31.39
CA VAL A 53 69.30 -13.93 30.72
C VAL A 53 70.08 -13.04 31.64
N VAL A 54 69.46 -12.19 32.43
CA VAL A 54 70.15 -11.31 33.37
C VAL A 54 70.76 -12.08 34.53
N TYR A 55 70.07 -13.10 35.05
CA TYR A 55 70.58 -13.94 36.18
C TYR A 55 71.77 -14.77 35.78
N ALA A 56 71.81 -15.26 34.55
CA ALA A 56 72.91 -16.15 34.09
C ALA A 56 74.05 -15.31 33.38
N LEU A 57 74.05 -13.99 33.49
CA LEU A 57 75.07 -13.14 32.90
C LEU A 57 76.45 -13.38 33.55
N PRO A 58 77.51 -13.76 32.79
CA PRO A 58 78.86 -13.94 33.32
C PRO A 58 79.39 -12.66 33.96
N SER A 59 80.16 -12.82 35.06
CA SER A 59 80.73 -11.68 35.73
C SER A 59 81.92 -11.08 34.97
N ASP A 60 82.58 -11.90 34.12
CA ASP A 60 83.68 -11.41 33.24
C ASP A 60 83.16 -11.02 31.87
N ALA A 61 83.45 -9.82 31.46
CA ALA A 61 83.05 -9.27 30.14
C ALA A 61 83.70 -10.03 28.97
N PHE A 62 84.79 -10.76 29.22
CA PHE A 62 85.49 -11.59 28.23
C PHE A 62 84.58 -12.73 27.73
N ASP A 63 83.71 -13.27 28.58
CA ASP A 63 82.79 -14.40 28.28
C ASP A 63 81.49 -13.95 27.66
N TRP A 64 81.23 -12.65 27.56
CA TRP A 64 79.97 -12.10 27.04
C TRP A 64 79.70 -12.46 25.58
N PRO A 65 80.64 -12.46 24.63
CA PRO A 65 80.33 -12.86 23.24
C PRO A 65 79.81 -14.30 23.13
N ASP A 66 80.45 -15.28 23.77
CA ASP A 66 80.02 -16.69 23.75
C ASP A 66 78.69 -16.87 24.47
N TYR A 67 78.45 -16.10 25.51
CA TYR A 67 77.21 -16.09 26.24
C TYR A 67 76.05 -15.60 25.39
N VAL A 68 76.14 -14.43 24.73
CA VAL A 68 75.07 -13.89 23.90
C VAL A 68 74.73 -14.81 22.72
N ASP A 69 75.75 -15.43 22.11
CA ASP A 69 75.54 -16.39 21.03
C ASP A 69 74.79 -17.65 21.51
N THR A 70 75.19 -18.21 22.67
CA THR A 70 74.52 -19.36 23.27
C THR A 70 73.07 -19.07 23.62
N VAL A 71 72.79 -17.92 24.24
CA VAL A 71 71.41 -17.51 24.60
C VAL A 71 70.59 -17.25 23.34
N SER A 72 71.13 -16.57 22.37
CA SER A 72 70.45 -16.30 21.11
C SER A 72 70.11 -17.59 20.38
N PHE A 73 71.02 -18.54 20.27
CA PHE A 73 70.78 -19.83 19.65
C PHE A 73 69.65 -20.63 20.34
N ARG A 74 69.61 -20.61 21.69
CA ARG A 74 68.59 -21.31 22.47
C ARG A 74 67.21 -20.66 22.46
N THR A 75 67.15 -19.34 22.38
CA THR A 75 65.90 -18.58 22.56
C THR A 75 65.36 -17.98 21.24
N GLY A 76 66.20 -17.91 20.19
CA GLY A 76 65.86 -17.25 18.93
C GLY A 76 65.74 -15.71 19.07
N VAL A 77 66.29 -15.15 20.16
CA VAL A 77 66.25 -13.72 20.50
C VAL A 77 67.62 -13.12 20.27
N ARG A 78 67.68 -11.97 19.61
CA ARG A 78 68.93 -11.19 19.58
C ARG A 78 69.25 -10.66 20.98
N VAL A 79 70.41 -10.91 21.49
CA VAL A 79 70.91 -10.44 22.79
C VAL A 79 72.03 -9.46 22.55
N VAL A 80 71.95 -8.28 23.13
CA VAL A 80 72.98 -7.26 23.05
C VAL A 80 73.35 -6.82 24.46
N LEU A 81 74.63 -6.81 24.75
CA LEU A 81 75.19 -6.39 26.04
C LEU A 81 76.00 -5.08 25.86
N TYR A 82 75.71 -4.17 26.74
CA TYR A 82 76.34 -2.85 26.77
C TYR A 82 77.19 -2.70 28.02
N ASP A 83 78.32 -2.10 27.88
CA ASP A 83 79.10 -1.55 28.98
C ASP A 83 78.75 -0.09 29.18
N ILE A 84 78.56 0.33 30.43
CA ILE A 84 78.14 1.68 30.79
C ILE A 84 79.35 2.47 31.29
N ASP A 85 79.94 3.30 30.42
CA ASP A 85 81.11 4.12 30.73
C ASP A 85 80.76 5.29 31.65
N SER A 86 79.56 5.82 31.56
CA SER A 86 79.07 6.94 32.39
C SER A 86 77.53 6.90 32.47
N ILE A 87 76.97 7.30 33.63
CA ILE A 87 75.51 7.44 33.83
C ILE A 87 75.08 8.90 33.57
N MET A 88 75.96 9.91 33.75
CA MET A 88 75.67 11.31 33.47
C MET A 88 76.89 12.06 32.91
N PRO A 89 76.90 12.48 31.64
CA PRO A 89 75.96 12.07 30.61
C PRO A 89 76.02 10.58 30.34
N THR A 90 74.88 9.99 29.96
CA THR A 90 74.81 8.53 29.70
C THR A 90 75.68 8.20 28.49
N ALA A 91 76.73 7.40 28.72
CA ALA A 91 77.62 6.87 27.66
C ALA A 91 77.62 5.33 27.79
N MET A 92 77.35 4.66 26.68
CA MET A 92 77.33 3.21 26.61
C MET A 92 78.05 2.73 25.35
N ARG A 93 78.62 1.52 25.43
CA ARG A 93 79.30 0.89 24.31
C ARG A 93 78.80 -0.56 24.18
N VAL A 94 78.49 -0.99 22.97
CA VAL A 94 78.18 -2.41 22.72
C VAL A 94 79.41 -3.24 22.87
N VAL A 95 79.36 -4.23 23.76
CA VAL A 95 80.46 -5.16 24.02
C VAL A 95 80.23 -6.50 23.34
N ALA A 96 79.01 -6.98 23.37
CA ALA A 96 78.64 -8.24 22.73
C ALA A 96 77.25 -8.13 22.04
N ASP A 97 77.16 -8.70 20.84
CA ASP A 97 75.94 -8.75 20.05
C ASP A 97 75.87 -10.10 19.35
N SER A 98 74.82 -10.85 19.62
CA SER A 98 74.61 -12.17 19.05
C SER A 98 74.36 -12.19 17.53
N ARG A 99 74.21 -11.05 16.88
CA ARG A 99 74.19 -10.95 15.40
C ARG A 99 75.56 -10.83 14.74
N GLY A 100 76.61 -10.68 15.53
CA GLY A 100 78.02 -10.74 15.07
C GLY A 100 78.49 -9.70 14.05
N ALA A 101 77.62 -8.83 13.56
CA ALA A 101 77.97 -7.81 12.60
C ALA A 101 77.65 -6.44 13.14
N THR A 102 78.42 -5.44 12.72
CA THR A 102 78.27 -4.02 13.05
C THR A 102 77.03 -3.63 13.84
N SER A 103 77.15 -3.58 15.16
CA SER A 103 76.09 -3.19 16.11
C SER A 103 75.72 -1.70 16.03
N GLN A 104 75.97 -1.07 14.87
CA GLN A 104 75.64 0.34 14.63
C GLN A 104 74.17 0.65 14.68
N ASP A 105 73.33 -0.34 14.35
CA ASP A 105 71.89 -0.21 14.42
C ASP A 105 71.35 -0.04 15.84
N VAL A 106 72.09 -0.50 16.85
CA VAL A 106 71.68 -0.50 18.26
C VAL A 106 72.67 0.28 19.15
N ALA A 107 73.71 0.92 18.60
CA ALA A 107 74.74 1.62 19.38
C ALA A 107 74.19 2.74 20.28
N ASP A 108 73.17 3.47 19.78
CA ASP A 108 72.50 4.58 20.46
C ASP A 108 71.00 4.27 20.70
N ASP A 109 70.68 3.05 21.11
CA ASP A 109 69.30 2.62 21.30
C ASP A 109 68.58 3.40 22.41
N GLY A 110 67.46 4.04 22.04
CA GLY A 110 66.71 4.93 22.93
C GLY A 110 66.06 4.17 24.14
N LEU A 111 65.68 2.91 23.99
CA LEU A 111 65.10 2.13 25.08
C LEU A 111 66.18 1.72 26.06
N VAL A 112 67.37 1.40 25.59
CA VAL A 112 68.54 1.09 26.44
C VAL A 112 68.95 2.32 27.22
N LEU A 113 69.09 3.49 26.57
CA LEU A 113 69.37 4.76 27.23
C LEU A 113 68.35 5.10 28.31
N GLN A 114 67.05 4.86 28.04
CA GLN A 114 65.96 5.05 29.00
C GLN A 114 66.07 4.05 30.18
N ALA A 115 66.44 2.77 29.92
CA ALA A 115 66.61 1.77 30.94
C ALA A 115 67.79 2.11 31.88
N ILE A 116 68.92 2.62 31.31
CA ILE A 116 70.09 3.08 32.07
C ILE A 116 69.72 4.26 32.97
N GLY A 117 69.05 5.27 32.41
CA GLY A 117 68.67 6.48 33.14
C GLY A 117 67.65 6.21 34.26
N THR A 118 66.68 5.34 34.04
CA THR A 118 65.63 5.01 35.03
C THR A 118 66.03 3.89 36.00
N GLY A 119 66.98 3.06 35.64
CA GLY A 119 67.34 1.83 36.38
C GLY A 119 66.25 0.78 36.43
N LYS A 120 65.26 0.85 35.52
CA LYS A 120 64.11 -0.04 35.41
C LYS A 120 64.04 -0.75 34.06
N GLU A 121 63.31 -1.84 33.99
CA GLU A 121 62.98 -2.47 32.73
C GLU A 121 62.20 -1.50 31.84
N VAL A 122 62.60 -1.32 30.58
CA VAL A 122 61.91 -0.58 29.55
C VAL A 122 61.63 -1.52 28.40
N ALA A 123 60.40 -1.49 27.87
CA ALA A 123 59.98 -2.34 26.76
C ALA A 123 59.20 -1.52 25.73
N GLY A 124 59.44 -1.77 24.47
CA GLY A 124 58.78 -1.05 23.39
C GLY A 124 58.99 -1.69 22.03
N SER A 125 58.40 -1.07 21.02
CA SER A 125 58.71 -1.39 19.63
C SER A 125 59.47 -0.22 18.98
N ILE A 126 60.56 -0.52 18.36
CA ILE A 126 61.46 0.46 17.73
C ILE A 126 61.70 0.09 16.26
N SER A 127 62.09 1.05 15.46
CA SER A 127 62.37 0.82 14.03
C SER A 127 63.88 1.08 13.78
N HIS A 128 64.59 0.05 13.35
CA HIS A 128 65.98 0.12 12.95
C HIS A 128 66.14 -0.29 11.47
N GLY A 129 66.75 0.51 10.65
CA GLY A 129 67.00 0.16 9.25
C GLY A 129 65.74 -0.17 8.43
N GLY A 130 64.57 0.44 8.74
CA GLY A 130 63.29 0.17 8.08
C GLY A 130 62.57 -1.09 8.53
N SER A 131 63.14 -1.87 9.46
CA SER A 131 62.49 -3.03 10.09
C SER A 131 62.05 -2.71 11.53
N ARG A 132 60.88 -3.18 11.91
CA ARG A 132 60.35 -3.01 13.29
C ARG A 132 60.76 -4.16 14.17
N TYR A 133 61.14 -3.86 15.39
CA TYR A 133 61.57 -4.81 16.38
C TYR A 133 60.79 -4.59 17.70
N ALA A 134 60.53 -5.65 18.41
CA ALA A 134 60.13 -5.63 19.80
C ALA A 134 61.41 -5.72 20.66
N GLU A 135 61.54 -4.82 21.58
CA GLU A 135 62.74 -4.72 22.41
C GLU A 135 62.39 -4.56 23.86
N VAL A 136 63.24 -5.20 24.73
CA VAL A 136 63.18 -5.04 26.16
C VAL A 136 64.63 -4.83 26.64
N ALA A 137 64.83 -3.76 27.39
CA ALA A 137 66.12 -3.43 27.95
C ALA A 137 66.06 -3.28 29.46
N VAL A 138 67.12 -3.68 30.13
CA VAL A 138 67.29 -3.52 31.59
C VAL A 138 68.76 -3.29 31.92
N THR A 139 69.01 -2.60 33.02
CA THR A 139 70.36 -2.51 33.60
C THR A 139 70.72 -3.80 34.34
N GLY A 140 71.95 -4.28 34.09
CA GLY A 140 72.52 -5.44 34.79
C GLY A 140 72.91 -5.15 36.24
N PRO A 141 73.39 -6.21 36.95
CA PRO A 141 73.84 -6.06 38.32
C PRO A 141 74.93 -4.96 38.47
N GLY A 142 74.79 -4.13 39.50
CA GLY A 142 75.76 -3.07 39.80
C GLY A 142 75.67 -1.84 38.88
N ARG A 143 74.73 -1.76 37.91
CA ARG A 143 74.56 -0.66 36.93
C ARG A 143 75.77 -0.37 36.07
N GLN A 144 76.69 -1.32 35.89
CA GLN A 144 77.85 -1.21 34.99
C GLN A 144 77.56 -1.79 33.60
N SER A 145 76.47 -2.49 33.42
CA SER A 145 76.07 -3.11 32.18
C SER A 145 74.57 -2.88 31.88
N ALA A 146 74.19 -3.01 30.62
CA ALA A 146 72.78 -3.14 30.23
C ALA A 146 72.62 -4.30 29.27
N VAL A 147 71.46 -4.95 29.40
CA VAL A 147 71.05 -6.07 28.56
C VAL A 147 69.86 -5.65 27.74
N MET A 148 69.94 -5.86 26.43
CA MET A 148 68.82 -5.67 25.52
C MET A 148 68.47 -6.99 24.83
N LEU A 149 67.22 -7.31 24.82
CA LEU A 149 66.64 -8.41 24.04
C LEU A 149 65.79 -7.87 22.91
N GLN A 150 66.04 -8.33 21.69
CA GLN A 150 65.33 -7.86 20.48
C GLN A 150 64.77 -9.03 19.69
N LEU A 151 63.50 -8.88 19.25
CA LEU A 151 62.83 -9.80 18.31
C LEU A 151 62.31 -9.07 17.09
N SER A 152 62.54 -9.60 15.92
CA SER A 152 62.02 -9.04 14.65
C SER A 152 60.52 -9.20 14.59
N LEU A 153 59.83 -8.13 14.19
CA LEU A 153 58.38 -8.13 13.91
C LEU A 153 58.08 -8.32 12.43
N SER A 154 59.12 -8.39 11.54
CA SER A 154 58.97 -8.37 10.08
C SER A 154 58.11 -9.54 9.54
N GLU A 155 58.38 -10.78 10.02
CA GLU A 155 57.54 -11.94 9.63
C GLU A 155 56.11 -11.82 10.11
N SER A 156 55.91 -11.32 11.34
CA SER A 156 54.60 -11.10 11.90
C SER A 156 53.83 -10.02 11.14
N ILE A 157 54.47 -8.94 10.74
CA ILE A 157 53.89 -7.87 9.96
C ILE A 157 53.57 -8.35 8.53
N SER A 158 54.43 -9.21 7.93
CA SER A 158 54.12 -9.76 6.57
C SER A 158 52.87 -10.62 6.58
N ASN A 159 52.63 -11.41 7.65
CA ASN A 159 51.43 -12.18 7.84
C ASN A 159 50.16 -11.27 8.01
N ILE A 160 50.29 -10.14 8.73
CA ILE A 160 49.20 -9.16 8.85
C ILE A 160 48.88 -8.54 7.47
N ARG A 161 49.86 -8.19 6.65
CA ARG A 161 49.62 -7.71 5.29
C ARG A 161 48.90 -8.71 4.40
N LEU A 162 49.15 -10.00 4.58
CA LEU A 162 48.41 -11.04 3.85
C LEU A 162 46.94 -11.08 4.27
N VAL A 163 46.66 -10.98 5.58
CA VAL A 163 45.27 -10.91 6.11
C VAL A 163 44.60 -9.65 5.62
N GLU A 164 45.28 -8.51 5.66
CA GLU A 164 44.79 -7.20 5.16
C GLU A 164 44.38 -7.32 3.68
N ARG A 165 45.27 -7.85 2.83
CA ARG A 165 44.99 -8.05 1.40
C ARG A 165 43.76 -8.97 1.16
N ARG A 166 43.62 -10.05 1.94
CA ARG A 166 42.46 -10.94 1.87
C ARG A 166 41.17 -10.25 2.32
N LEU A 167 41.22 -9.44 3.37
CA LEU A 167 40.08 -8.64 3.83
C LEU A 167 39.61 -7.63 2.78
N VAL A 168 40.56 -6.92 2.17
CA VAL A 168 40.25 -5.96 1.08
C VAL A 168 39.63 -6.68 -0.12
N LEU A 169 40.19 -7.82 -0.52
CA LEU A 169 39.64 -8.60 -1.64
C LEU A 169 38.22 -9.12 -1.33
N ALA A 170 38.02 -9.69 -0.14
CA ALA A 170 36.71 -10.15 0.32
C ALA A 170 35.71 -8.99 0.39
N GLY A 171 36.15 -7.82 0.85
CA GLY A 171 35.35 -6.60 0.88
C GLY A 171 34.92 -6.15 -0.50
N LEU A 172 35.83 -6.17 -1.49
CA LEU A 172 35.52 -5.85 -2.87
C LEU A 172 34.47 -6.81 -3.48
N ILE A 173 34.66 -8.11 -3.24
CA ILE A 173 33.69 -9.13 -3.69
C ILE A 173 32.30 -8.89 -3.06
N ALA A 174 32.27 -8.60 -1.74
CA ALA A 174 31.02 -8.32 -1.03
C ALA A 174 30.31 -7.07 -1.58
N LEU A 175 31.06 -6.00 -1.91
CA LEU A 175 30.52 -4.79 -2.52
C LEU A 175 29.94 -5.04 -3.92
N VAL A 176 30.64 -5.82 -4.76
CA VAL A 176 30.14 -6.22 -6.08
C VAL A 176 28.87 -7.05 -5.95
N ALA A 177 28.87 -8.03 -5.05
CA ALA A 177 27.69 -8.85 -4.78
C ALA A 177 26.50 -8.01 -4.29
N ALA A 178 26.72 -7.09 -3.34
CA ALA A 178 25.70 -6.17 -2.85
C ALA A 178 25.13 -5.29 -3.97
N LEU A 179 25.97 -4.80 -4.87
CA LEU A 179 25.55 -4.03 -6.04
C LEU A 179 24.67 -4.86 -6.98
N LEU A 180 25.08 -6.08 -7.32
CA LEU A 180 24.34 -6.96 -8.22
C LEU A 180 22.98 -7.37 -7.62
N ILE A 181 22.95 -7.75 -6.35
CA ILE A 181 21.72 -8.10 -5.63
C ILE A 181 20.80 -6.88 -5.55
N GLY A 182 21.35 -5.72 -5.21
CA GLY A 182 20.61 -4.46 -5.13
C GLY A 182 19.97 -4.09 -6.47
N LEU A 183 20.73 -4.13 -7.57
CA LEU A 183 20.23 -3.82 -8.92
C LEU A 183 19.18 -4.86 -9.38
N GLY A 184 19.41 -6.14 -9.12
CA GLY A 184 18.47 -7.22 -9.43
C GLY A 184 17.12 -7.04 -8.72
N GLY A 185 17.14 -6.93 -7.39
CA GLY A 185 15.94 -6.73 -6.58
C GLY A 185 15.19 -5.45 -6.97
N ALA A 186 15.93 -4.34 -7.08
CA ALA A 186 15.36 -3.06 -7.50
C ALA A 186 14.68 -3.11 -8.87
N SER A 187 15.23 -3.86 -9.83
CA SER A 187 14.65 -4.03 -11.17
C SER A 187 13.32 -4.80 -11.14
N VAL A 188 13.18 -5.77 -10.24
CA VAL A 188 11.94 -6.54 -10.04
C VAL A 188 10.84 -5.63 -9.48
N PHE A 189 11.12 -4.90 -8.40
CA PHE A 189 10.19 -3.93 -7.80
C PHE A 189 9.77 -2.84 -8.79
N ALA A 190 10.73 -2.23 -9.49
CA ALA A 190 10.44 -1.19 -10.47
C ALA A 190 9.57 -1.67 -11.63
N ARG A 191 9.70 -2.94 -12.05
CA ARG A 191 8.84 -3.54 -13.08
C ARG A 191 7.41 -3.73 -12.59
N ARG A 192 7.22 -4.18 -11.33
CA ARG A 192 5.90 -4.36 -10.72
C ARG A 192 5.18 -3.02 -10.56
N ILE A 193 5.86 -2.00 -10.02
CA ILE A 193 5.31 -0.65 -9.88
C ILE A 193 4.87 -0.08 -11.22
N ARG A 194 5.71 -0.19 -12.27
CA ARG A 194 5.35 0.28 -13.62
C ARG A 194 4.18 -0.48 -14.25
N ARG A 195 3.94 -1.74 -13.86
CA ARG A 195 2.73 -2.47 -14.29
C ARG A 195 1.48 -1.89 -13.64
N LEU A 196 1.53 -1.61 -12.34
CA LEU A 196 0.41 -0.99 -11.62
C LEU A 196 0.13 0.42 -12.13
N GLU A 197 1.17 1.22 -12.40
CA GLU A 197 1.06 2.55 -12.99
C GLU A 197 0.33 2.49 -14.35
N ARG A 198 0.75 1.60 -15.27
CA ARG A 198 0.08 1.43 -16.57
C ARG A 198 -1.35 0.92 -16.43
N ALA A 199 -1.62 0.04 -15.46
CA ALA A 199 -2.97 -0.43 -15.19
C ALA A 199 -3.85 0.73 -14.70
N ALA A 200 -3.35 1.54 -13.76
CA ALA A 200 -4.06 2.72 -13.28
C ALA A 200 -4.32 3.74 -14.40
N ASP A 201 -3.33 3.96 -15.29
CA ASP A 201 -3.46 4.85 -16.45
C ASP A 201 -4.53 4.35 -17.45
N ARG A 202 -4.56 3.04 -17.75
CA ARG A 202 -5.63 2.45 -18.58
C ARG A 202 -7.01 2.62 -17.94
N ILE A 203 -7.14 2.37 -16.63
CA ILE A 203 -8.39 2.56 -15.89
C ILE A 203 -8.84 4.02 -15.98
N ALA A 204 -7.92 4.98 -15.81
CA ALA A 204 -8.22 6.40 -15.90
C ALA A 204 -8.72 6.83 -17.28
N HIS A 205 -8.27 6.15 -18.35
CA HIS A 205 -8.74 6.37 -19.72
C HIS A 205 -9.97 5.54 -20.12
N GLY A 206 -10.57 4.82 -19.17
CA GLY A 206 -11.80 4.05 -19.42
C GLY A 206 -11.59 2.68 -20.05
N PHE A 207 -10.37 2.17 -20.05
CA PHE A 207 -10.07 0.80 -20.50
C PHE A 207 -10.14 -0.18 -19.32
N PHE A 208 -11.23 -0.91 -19.18
CA PHE A 208 -11.49 -1.80 -18.06
C PHE A 208 -11.36 -3.30 -18.38
N ASP A 209 -11.03 -3.66 -19.63
CA ASP A 209 -11.12 -5.04 -20.12
C ASP A 209 -10.02 -5.96 -19.55
N GLU A 210 -8.86 -5.40 -19.16
CA GLU A 210 -7.74 -6.18 -18.65
C GLU A 210 -7.66 -6.12 -17.12
N PRO A 211 -7.67 -7.28 -16.42
CA PRO A 211 -7.53 -7.32 -14.96
C PRO A 211 -6.14 -6.87 -14.52
N VAL A 212 -6.06 -6.25 -13.35
CA VAL A 212 -4.81 -5.84 -12.72
C VAL A 212 -4.19 -7.04 -12.03
N GLN A 213 -3.29 -7.77 -12.73
CA GLN A 213 -2.65 -8.97 -12.20
C GLN A 213 -1.29 -8.67 -11.58
N ASP A 214 -1.15 -8.94 -10.30
CA ASP A 214 0.13 -9.13 -9.62
C ASP A 214 0.04 -10.38 -8.73
N ARG A 215 1.00 -11.30 -8.88
CA ARG A 215 1.04 -12.58 -8.16
C ARG A 215 1.80 -12.49 -6.82
N GLY A 216 2.21 -11.30 -6.40
CA GLY A 216 2.88 -11.08 -5.11
C GLY A 216 1.91 -11.22 -3.94
N SER A 217 2.39 -11.80 -2.83
CA SER A 217 1.66 -11.84 -1.54
C SER A 217 2.05 -10.67 -0.62
N ASP A 218 2.78 -9.70 -1.12
CA ASP A 218 3.27 -8.52 -0.44
C ASP A 218 2.29 -7.33 -0.58
N GLU A 219 2.71 -6.16 -0.10
CA GLU A 219 1.92 -4.93 -0.13
C GLU A 219 1.55 -4.49 -1.57
N LEU A 220 2.44 -4.77 -2.55
CA LEU A 220 2.15 -4.48 -3.96
C LEU A 220 1.09 -5.42 -4.53
N GLY A 221 1.08 -6.69 -4.10
CA GLY A 221 0.02 -7.63 -4.45
C GLY A 221 -1.34 -7.22 -3.87
N GLN A 222 -1.38 -6.77 -2.60
CA GLN A 222 -2.59 -6.24 -1.98
C GLN A 222 -3.11 -4.98 -2.71
N LEU A 223 -2.19 -4.09 -3.10
CA LEU A 223 -2.53 -2.90 -3.88
C LEU A 223 -3.11 -3.27 -5.25
N ALA A 224 -2.55 -4.27 -5.93
CA ALA A 224 -3.08 -4.77 -7.20
C ALA A 224 -4.52 -5.28 -7.08
N VAL A 225 -4.82 -6.04 -6.01
CA VAL A 225 -6.19 -6.50 -5.72
C VAL A 225 -7.15 -5.34 -5.47
N ALA A 226 -6.70 -4.30 -4.75
CA ALA A 226 -7.53 -3.10 -4.54
C ALA A 226 -7.80 -2.35 -5.85
N PHE A 227 -6.80 -2.20 -6.72
CA PHE A 227 -6.97 -1.63 -8.06
C PHE A 227 -7.91 -2.45 -8.93
N ASP A 228 -7.83 -3.78 -8.87
CA ASP A 228 -8.71 -4.63 -9.69
C ASP A 228 -10.16 -4.54 -9.24
N ARG A 229 -10.44 -4.51 -7.94
CA ARG A 229 -11.78 -4.23 -7.39
C ARG A 229 -12.32 -2.86 -7.84
N MET A 230 -11.48 -1.84 -7.84
CA MET A 230 -11.84 -0.51 -8.33
C MET A 230 -12.17 -0.56 -9.83
N ARG A 231 -11.35 -1.25 -10.64
CA ARG A 231 -11.58 -1.47 -12.07
C ARG A 231 -12.95 -2.14 -12.33
N GLU A 232 -13.24 -3.25 -11.61
CA GLU A 232 -14.52 -3.96 -11.75
C GLU A 232 -15.71 -3.06 -11.43
N ARG A 233 -15.58 -2.26 -10.37
CA ARG A 233 -16.65 -1.34 -9.98
C ARG A 233 -16.87 -0.24 -11.00
N LEU A 234 -15.78 0.33 -11.56
CA LEU A 234 -15.86 1.33 -12.63
C LEU A 234 -16.41 0.74 -13.93
N GLN A 235 -16.01 -0.48 -14.29
CA GLN A 235 -16.54 -1.22 -15.44
C GLN A 235 -18.06 -1.43 -15.32
N GLY A 236 -18.53 -1.84 -14.14
CA GLY A 236 -19.96 -2.00 -13.86
C GLY A 236 -20.72 -0.68 -13.99
N LEU A 237 -20.17 0.41 -13.46
CA LEU A 237 -20.78 1.76 -13.57
C LEU A 237 -20.81 2.25 -15.01
N ASP A 238 -19.74 2.07 -15.78
CA ASP A 238 -19.68 2.48 -17.20
C ASP A 238 -20.65 1.65 -18.05
N GLY A 239 -20.72 0.32 -17.81
CA GLY A 239 -21.69 -0.56 -18.45
C GLY A 239 -23.14 -0.12 -18.19
N ALA A 240 -23.50 0.10 -16.92
CA ALA A 240 -24.83 0.57 -16.55
C ALA A 240 -25.16 1.93 -17.15
N ARG A 241 -24.16 2.85 -17.23
CA ARG A 241 -24.33 4.15 -17.89
C ARG A 241 -24.58 4.03 -19.40
N ARG A 242 -23.83 3.16 -20.09
CA ARG A 242 -24.02 2.93 -21.54
C ARG A 242 -25.39 2.32 -21.83
N GLU A 243 -25.80 1.32 -21.04
CA GLU A 243 -27.12 0.70 -21.14
C GLU A 243 -28.23 1.71 -20.90
N PHE A 244 -28.10 2.57 -19.88
CA PHE A 244 -29.03 3.65 -19.60
C PHE A 244 -29.20 4.61 -20.79
N ILE A 245 -28.08 5.09 -21.38
CA ILE A 245 -28.10 5.99 -22.54
C ILE A 245 -28.75 5.31 -23.76
N ALA A 246 -28.42 4.06 -24.02
CA ALA A 246 -28.98 3.29 -25.13
C ALA A 246 -30.52 3.13 -24.98
N ASN A 247 -30.95 2.69 -23.77
CA ASN A 247 -32.38 2.49 -23.49
C ASN A 247 -33.18 3.81 -23.54
N ALA A 248 -32.66 4.89 -22.93
CA ALA A 248 -33.26 6.21 -22.98
C ALA A 248 -33.41 6.71 -24.44
N SER A 249 -32.39 6.50 -25.26
CA SER A 249 -32.41 6.88 -26.68
C SER A 249 -33.48 6.08 -27.45
N HIS A 250 -33.64 4.81 -27.14
CA HIS A 250 -34.69 3.98 -27.76
C HIS A 250 -36.09 4.41 -27.32
N GLU A 251 -36.34 4.67 -26.04
CA GLU A 251 -37.63 5.07 -25.51
C GLU A 251 -38.03 6.49 -25.97
N LEU A 252 -37.09 7.38 -26.24
CA LEU A 252 -37.34 8.69 -26.81
C LEU A 252 -37.63 8.61 -28.34
N ARG A 253 -36.93 7.75 -29.06
CA ARG A 253 -37.02 7.69 -30.54
C ARG A 253 -38.41 7.25 -31.01
N THR A 254 -39.01 6.27 -30.33
CA THR A 254 -40.32 5.68 -30.72
C THR A 254 -41.44 6.74 -30.75
N PRO A 255 -41.70 7.50 -29.67
CA PRO A 255 -42.76 8.53 -29.70
C PRO A 255 -42.42 9.70 -30.64
N ILE A 256 -41.14 10.06 -30.83
CA ILE A 256 -40.74 11.11 -31.79
C ILE A 256 -41.08 10.67 -33.20
N PHE A 257 -40.80 9.43 -33.61
CA PHE A 257 -41.16 8.94 -34.93
C PHE A 257 -42.69 8.85 -35.12
N ALA A 258 -43.42 8.43 -34.08
CA ALA A 258 -44.87 8.42 -34.13
C ALA A 258 -45.48 9.83 -34.29
N LEU A 259 -44.88 10.84 -33.61
CA LEU A 259 -45.27 12.24 -33.76
C LEU A 259 -44.96 12.76 -35.17
N SER A 260 -43.75 12.49 -35.70
CA SER A 260 -43.35 12.93 -37.03
C SER A 260 -44.23 12.33 -38.13
N GLY A 261 -44.48 11.00 -38.07
CA GLY A 261 -45.37 10.33 -39.03
C GLY A 261 -46.82 10.79 -38.91
N GLY A 262 -47.32 11.04 -37.69
CA GLY A 262 -48.66 11.59 -37.47
C GLY A 262 -48.80 13.01 -38.03
N LEU A 263 -47.76 13.86 -37.92
CA LEU A 263 -47.73 15.19 -38.51
C LEU A 263 -47.70 15.17 -40.04
N GLU A 264 -46.92 14.24 -40.63
CA GLU A 264 -46.89 14.04 -42.09
C GLU A 264 -48.26 13.64 -42.60
N LEU A 265 -48.94 12.69 -41.96
CA LEU A 265 -50.26 12.24 -42.32
C LEU A 265 -51.32 13.34 -42.16
N LEU A 266 -51.23 14.20 -41.13
CA LEU A 266 -52.13 15.35 -40.96
C LEU A 266 -51.92 16.47 -42.01
N ALA A 267 -50.74 16.49 -42.65
CA ALA A 267 -50.47 17.45 -43.75
C ALA A 267 -51.11 17.02 -45.08
N GLU A 268 -51.60 15.78 -45.22
CA GLU A 268 -52.34 15.34 -46.41
C GLU A 268 -53.74 15.95 -46.42
N GLU A 269 -54.18 16.55 -47.56
CA GLU A 269 -55.40 17.35 -47.66
C GLU A 269 -56.72 16.55 -47.66
N GLU A 270 -56.73 15.23 -47.86
CA GLU A 270 -57.95 14.40 -48.05
C GLU A 270 -58.30 13.52 -46.83
N MET A 271 -58.16 14.03 -45.61
CA MET A 271 -58.49 13.28 -44.40
C MET A 271 -59.85 13.71 -43.83
N ASP A 272 -60.71 12.73 -43.48
CA ASP A 272 -61.95 12.99 -42.77
C ASP A 272 -61.72 13.50 -41.34
N ASP A 273 -62.72 14.23 -40.80
CA ASP A 273 -62.59 14.86 -39.47
C ASP A 273 -62.43 13.88 -38.34
N ALA A 274 -63.00 12.67 -38.42
CA ALA A 274 -62.89 11.64 -37.39
C ALA A 274 -61.46 11.08 -37.35
N THR A 275 -60.91 10.75 -38.49
CA THR A 275 -59.52 10.30 -38.64
C THR A 275 -58.52 11.39 -38.21
N ARG A 276 -58.78 12.65 -38.57
CA ARG A 276 -57.95 13.79 -38.10
C ARG A 276 -57.94 13.94 -36.58
N GLN A 277 -59.14 13.83 -35.95
CA GLN A 277 -59.24 13.87 -34.49
C GLN A 277 -58.52 12.69 -33.83
N GLY A 278 -58.57 11.49 -34.42
CA GLY A 278 -57.83 10.32 -33.96
C GLY A 278 -56.30 10.54 -33.96
N PHE A 279 -55.77 11.09 -35.04
CA PHE A 279 -54.33 11.44 -35.11
C PHE A 279 -53.95 12.52 -34.11
N VAL A 280 -54.75 13.59 -33.93
CA VAL A 280 -54.49 14.62 -32.92
C VAL A 280 -54.54 14.03 -31.50
N ALA A 281 -55.48 13.15 -31.21
CA ALA A 281 -55.55 12.46 -29.91
C ALA A 281 -54.32 11.61 -29.68
N SER A 282 -53.89 10.81 -30.66
CA SER A 282 -52.68 9.98 -30.59
C SER A 282 -51.41 10.83 -30.37
N MET A 283 -51.28 11.94 -31.08
CA MET A 283 -50.15 12.84 -30.90
C MET A 283 -50.11 13.50 -29.53
N ARG A 284 -51.27 13.86 -28.95
CA ARG A 284 -51.38 14.34 -27.58
C ARG A 284 -50.90 13.28 -26.58
N GLU A 285 -51.30 12.04 -26.79
CA GLU A 285 -50.86 10.91 -25.96
C GLU A 285 -49.34 10.70 -26.05
N GLN A 286 -48.76 10.71 -27.25
CA GLN A 286 -47.32 10.60 -27.45
C GLN A 286 -46.54 11.79 -26.84
N THR A 287 -47.09 12.99 -26.89
CA THR A 287 -46.50 14.17 -26.25
C THR A 287 -46.51 14.04 -24.73
N ALA A 288 -47.62 13.64 -24.15
CA ALA A 288 -47.72 13.40 -22.69
C ALA A 288 -46.75 12.31 -22.23
N ARG A 289 -46.62 11.23 -23.04
CA ARG A 289 -45.63 10.17 -22.77
C ARG A 289 -44.19 10.67 -22.80
N LEU A 290 -43.83 11.53 -23.80
CA LEU A 290 -42.49 12.15 -23.89
C LEU A 290 -42.22 13.08 -22.70
N THR A 291 -43.19 13.90 -22.29
CA THR A 291 -43.07 14.77 -21.12
C THR A 291 -42.78 13.96 -19.86
N LYS A 292 -43.60 12.91 -19.63
CA LYS A 292 -43.38 12.01 -18.48
C LYS A 292 -42.00 11.33 -18.49
N LEU A 293 -41.59 10.82 -19.66
CA LEU A 293 -40.25 10.20 -19.78
C LEU A 293 -39.12 11.21 -19.51
N ALA A 294 -39.26 12.46 -19.99
CA ALA A 294 -38.27 13.50 -19.71
C ALA A 294 -38.18 13.85 -18.22
N GLU A 295 -39.35 13.94 -17.54
CA GLU A 295 -39.40 14.14 -16.08
C GLU A 295 -38.77 13.00 -15.31
N GLU A 296 -39.07 11.74 -15.66
CA GLU A 296 -38.49 10.54 -15.05
C GLU A 296 -36.98 10.48 -15.24
N LEU A 297 -36.46 10.83 -16.44
CA LEU A 297 -35.01 10.91 -16.71
C LEU A 297 -34.35 12.04 -15.92
N LEU A 298 -35.02 13.18 -15.75
CA LEU A 298 -34.50 14.30 -14.95
C LEU A 298 -34.42 13.94 -13.45
N ASP A 299 -35.49 13.30 -12.93
CA ASP A 299 -35.50 12.83 -11.55
C ASP A 299 -34.38 11.81 -11.30
N LEU A 300 -34.22 10.85 -12.22
CA LEU A 300 -33.14 9.87 -12.10
C LEU A 300 -31.74 10.50 -12.18
N SER A 301 -31.57 11.49 -13.05
CA SER A 301 -30.31 12.26 -13.15
C SER A 301 -29.98 13.01 -11.85
N ARG A 302 -31.01 13.61 -11.21
CA ARG A 302 -30.86 14.29 -9.91
C ARG A 302 -30.54 13.31 -8.79
N LEU A 303 -31.16 12.14 -8.80
CA LEU A 303 -30.89 11.05 -7.88
C LEU A 303 -29.45 10.55 -8.02
N ASP A 304 -29.02 10.23 -9.24
CA ASP A 304 -27.66 9.76 -9.52
C ASP A 304 -26.58 10.78 -9.12
N ALA A 305 -26.84 12.06 -9.35
CA ALA A 305 -25.93 13.15 -8.96
C ALA A 305 -25.91 13.45 -7.46
N GLY A 306 -26.75 12.79 -6.65
CA GLY A 306 -26.88 13.08 -5.21
C GLY A 306 -27.42 14.49 -4.91
N ARG A 307 -28.05 15.15 -5.90
CA ARG A 307 -28.54 16.53 -5.80
C ARG A 307 -30.00 16.65 -5.41
N LEU A 308 -30.65 15.52 -5.12
CA LEU A 308 -32.02 15.54 -4.63
C LEU A 308 -32.02 15.97 -3.16
N HIS A 309 -32.55 17.14 -2.86
CA HIS A 309 -32.83 17.56 -1.50
C HIS A 309 -34.15 16.93 -1.08
N LEU A 310 -34.15 16.26 0.08
CA LEU A 310 -35.32 15.68 0.70
C LEU A 310 -35.77 16.59 1.85
N GLU A 311 -37.03 16.98 1.84
CA GLU A 311 -37.66 17.72 2.93
C GLU A 311 -38.29 16.72 3.89
N SER A 312 -37.44 16.03 4.65
CA SER A 312 -37.88 14.96 5.55
C SER A 312 -38.57 15.53 6.78
N GLY A 313 -39.72 14.98 7.12
CA GLY A 313 -40.53 15.33 8.27
C GLY A 313 -41.44 14.15 8.69
N THR A 314 -42.26 14.39 9.70
CA THR A 314 -43.33 13.45 10.07
C THR A 314 -44.45 13.50 9.05
N VAL A 315 -44.74 12.38 8.40
CA VAL A 315 -45.74 12.26 7.34
C VAL A 315 -46.81 11.26 7.71
N ALA A 316 -48.07 11.66 7.66
CA ALA A 316 -49.23 10.79 7.86
C ALA A 316 -49.49 9.97 6.59
N LEU A 317 -49.05 8.69 6.58
CA LEU A 317 -49.17 7.80 5.41
C LEU A 317 -50.64 7.55 5.03
N GLY A 318 -51.59 7.54 6.01
CA GLY A 318 -53.03 7.41 5.78
C GLY A 318 -53.61 8.56 4.98
N GLN A 319 -53.15 9.81 5.26
CA GLN A 319 -53.56 10.99 4.50
C GLN A 319 -53.09 10.91 3.04
N ILE A 320 -51.82 10.56 2.82
CA ILE A 320 -51.26 10.41 1.44
C ILE A 320 -52.00 9.31 0.70
N ALA A 321 -52.33 8.18 1.36
CA ALA A 321 -53.09 7.13 0.75
C ALA A 321 -54.48 7.61 0.29
N ALA A 322 -55.19 8.43 1.12
CA ALA A 322 -56.48 9.03 0.76
C ALA A 322 -56.38 9.98 -0.40
N GLU A 323 -55.42 10.91 -0.40
CA GLU A 323 -55.15 11.87 -1.49
C GLU A 323 -54.91 11.16 -2.83
N VAL A 324 -54.09 10.07 -2.84
CA VAL A 324 -53.82 9.30 -4.07
C VAL A 324 -55.06 8.52 -4.53
N VAL A 325 -55.87 7.98 -3.63
CA VAL A 325 -57.15 7.31 -4.00
C VAL A 325 -58.10 8.31 -4.66
N GLU A 326 -58.24 9.52 -4.10
CA GLU A 326 -59.09 10.59 -4.67
C GLU A 326 -58.58 11.01 -6.06
N GLU A 327 -57.27 11.23 -6.22
CA GLU A 327 -56.64 11.59 -7.48
C GLU A 327 -56.89 10.54 -8.59
N PHE A 328 -56.79 9.25 -8.27
CA PHE A 328 -56.94 8.18 -9.26
C PHE A 328 -58.36 7.61 -9.41
N ALA A 329 -59.32 8.09 -8.63
CA ALA A 329 -60.71 7.53 -8.64
C ALA A 329 -61.33 7.55 -10.03
N ALA A 330 -61.23 8.69 -10.77
CA ALA A 330 -61.78 8.81 -12.12
C ALA A 330 -61.04 7.89 -13.11
N ALA A 331 -59.72 7.80 -13.04
CA ALA A 331 -58.90 6.95 -13.91
C ALA A 331 -59.23 5.46 -13.68
N ALA A 332 -59.35 5.05 -12.42
CA ALA A 332 -59.71 3.67 -12.05
C ALA A 332 -61.12 3.31 -12.60
N GLN A 333 -62.09 4.21 -12.45
CA GLN A 333 -63.44 3.99 -12.97
C GLN A 333 -63.47 3.87 -14.51
N LEU A 334 -62.73 4.72 -15.21
CA LEU A 334 -62.63 4.69 -16.66
C LEU A 334 -61.95 3.40 -17.17
N SER A 335 -60.96 2.89 -16.46
CA SER A 335 -60.27 1.65 -16.79
C SER A 335 -60.95 0.38 -16.24
N GLY A 336 -62.10 0.53 -15.57
CA GLY A 336 -62.92 -0.59 -15.03
C GLY A 336 -62.31 -1.26 -13.78
N HIS A 337 -61.50 -0.56 -13.01
CA HIS A 337 -60.89 -1.04 -11.77
C HIS A 337 -61.68 -0.59 -10.53
N GLU A 338 -61.67 -1.40 -9.48
CA GLU A 338 -62.14 -1.02 -8.15
C GLU A 338 -60.99 -0.49 -7.31
N LEU A 339 -60.88 0.87 -7.15
CA LEU A 339 -59.88 1.46 -6.29
C LEU A 339 -60.48 1.78 -4.93
N ALA A 340 -59.86 1.26 -3.84
CA ALA A 340 -60.34 1.41 -2.47
C ALA A 340 -59.24 1.84 -1.50
N LEU A 341 -59.60 2.70 -0.54
CA LEU A 341 -58.81 2.98 0.64
C LEU A 341 -59.17 1.99 1.75
N ALA A 342 -58.18 1.26 2.27
CA ALA A 342 -58.38 0.48 3.48
C ALA A 342 -57.97 1.29 4.71
N ALA A 343 -58.69 1.09 5.82
CA ALA A 343 -58.38 1.77 7.08
C ALA A 343 -56.95 1.46 7.54
N GLY A 344 -56.29 2.50 8.03
CA GLY A 344 -54.92 2.44 8.60
C GLY A 344 -54.34 3.84 8.71
N GLU A 345 -53.81 4.12 9.88
CA GLU A 345 -53.10 5.37 10.16
C GLU A 345 -51.73 5.00 10.66
N ARG A 346 -50.71 5.60 10.07
CA ARG A 346 -49.33 5.42 10.49
C ARG A 346 -48.48 6.60 10.06
N ASP A 347 -47.71 7.13 10.99
CA ASP A 347 -46.75 8.18 10.70
C ASP A 347 -45.40 7.56 10.36
N ALA A 348 -44.70 8.21 9.41
CA ALA A 348 -43.34 7.87 9.01
C ALA A 348 -42.48 9.10 8.97
N TRP A 349 -41.18 8.94 9.10
CA TRP A 349 -40.22 10.01 8.88
C TRP A 349 -39.73 9.96 7.43
N ALA A 350 -40.23 10.88 6.61
CA ALA A 350 -39.97 10.89 5.17
C ALA A 350 -40.27 12.25 4.54
N ASP A 351 -40.01 12.41 3.26
CA ASP A 351 -40.48 13.51 2.43
C ASP A 351 -41.87 13.15 1.86
N GLY A 352 -42.89 13.90 2.28
CA GLY A 352 -44.27 13.62 1.91
C GLY A 352 -44.57 13.66 0.42
N GLU A 353 -43.92 14.58 -0.33
CA GLU A 353 -44.08 14.69 -1.77
C GLU A 353 -43.49 13.46 -2.49
N ARG A 354 -42.34 12.97 -2.00
CA ARG A 354 -41.70 11.75 -2.55
C ARG A 354 -42.46 10.48 -2.19
N VAL A 355 -43.04 10.41 -0.98
CA VAL A 355 -43.96 9.32 -0.63
C VAL A 355 -45.19 9.29 -1.55
N ARG A 356 -45.80 10.45 -1.81
CA ARG A 356 -46.94 10.59 -2.74
C ARG A 356 -46.51 10.17 -4.16
N GLN A 357 -45.32 10.58 -4.64
CA GLN A 357 -44.81 10.20 -5.96
C GLN A 357 -44.68 8.64 -6.04
N ILE A 358 -44.15 7.99 -5.04
CA ILE A 358 -44.02 6.52 -4.99
C ILE A 358 -45.42 5.86 -4.99
N ALA A 359 -46.36 6.37 -4.20
CA ALA A 359 -47.72 5.84 -4.16
C ALA A 359 -48.40 5.93 -5.51
N ARG A 360 -48.27 7.07 -6.23
CA ARG A 360 -48.76 7.26 -7.61
C ARG A 360 -48.18 6.21 -8.56
N VAL A 361 -46.88 5.95 -8.49
CA VAL A 361 -46.21 4.92 -9.32
C VAL A 361 -46.82 3.55 -9.07
N PHE A 362 -47.11 3.17 -7.81
CA PHE A 362 -47.66 1.87 -7.50
C PHE A 362 -49.12 1.73 -8.00
N VAL A 363 -49.92 2.80 -7.85
CA VAL A 363 -51.32 2.81 -8.36
C VAL A 363 -51.36 2.80 -9.87
N GLU A 364 -50.58 3.65 -10.53
CA GLU A 364 -50.47 3.64 -12.02
C GLU A 364 -50.06 2.25 -12.51
N ASN A 365 -49.08 1.62 -11.84
CA ASN A 365 -48.62 0.27 -12.20
C ASN A 365 -49.78 -0.77 -12.08
N ALA A 366 -50.57 -0.74 -11.01
CA ALA A 366 -51.71 -1.58 -10.85
C ALA A 366 -52.75 -1.36 -11.93
N LEU A 367 -53.18 -0.09 -12.16
CA LEU A 367 -54.21 0.22 -13.15
C LEU A 367 -53.77 -0.06 -14.62
N ARG A 368 -52.47 -0.02 -14.90
CA ARG A 368 -51.95 -0.23 -16.25
C ARG A 368 -51.71 -1.71 -16.59
N HIS A 369 -51.27 -2.49 -15.60
CA HIS A 369 -50.77 -3.86 -15.84
C HIS A 369 -51.73 -4.94 -15.39
N THR A 370 -52.92 -4.55 -14.91
CA THR A 370 -53.97 -5.52 -14.53
C THR A 370 -55.23 -5.33 -15.42
N PRO A 371 -55.99 -6.39 -15.64
CA PRO A 371 -57.22 -6.32 -16.47
C PRO A 371 -58.33 -5.55 -15.76
N ALA A 372 -59.30 -5.08 -16.52
CA ALA A 372 -60.56 -4.53 -15.98
C ALA A 372 -61.22 -5.52 -15.02
N GLY A 373 -61.82 -5.02 -13.96
CA GLY A 373 -62.40 -5.84 -12.86
C GLY A 373 -61.42 -6.13 -11.74
N THR A 374 -60.15 -5.75 -11.85
CA THR A 374 -59.17 -5.88 -10.79
C THR A 374 -59.47 -4.93 -9.63
N ARG A 375 -59.38 -5.43 -8.41
CA ARG A 375 -59.48 -4.63 -7.18
C ARG A 375 -58.09 -4.15 -6.76
N VAL A 376 -57.92 -2.84 -6.59
CA VAL A 376 -56.72 -2.19 -6.11
C VAL A 376 -56.98 -1.57 -4.76
N VAL A 377 -56.18 -1.86 -3.76
CA VAL A 377 -56.38 -1.40 -2.38
C VAL A 377 -55.11 -0.73 -1.89
N ILE A 378 -55.24 0.53 -1.43
CA ILE A 378 -54.17 1.26 -0.76
C ILE A 378 -54.41 1.26 0.74
N ARG A 379 -53.36 1.07 1.54
CA ARG A 379 -53.45 1.23 3.00
C ARG A 379 -52.12 1.70 3.59
N ALA A 380 -52.20 2.47 4.67
CA ALA A 380 -51.11 2.68 5.60
C ALA A 380 -51.12 1.57 6.67
N GLY A 381 -49.96 1.18 7.17
CA GLY A 381 -49.87 0.13 8.20
C GLY A 381 -48.43 -0.13 8.65
N ASP A 382 -48.20 -1.28 9.19
CA ASP A 382 -46.89 -1.76 9.64
C ASP A 382 -46.42 -2.91 8.78
N GLN A 383 -45.13 -2.93 8.51
CA GLN A 383 -44.43 -4.04 7.90
C GLN A 383 -43.18 -4.35 8.74
N ALA A 384 -43.16 -5.52 9.39
CA ALA A 384 -42.07 -5.90 10.30
C ALA A 384 -41.74 -4.84 11.38
N GLY A 385 -42.78 -4.20 11.96
CA GLY A 385 -42.63 -3.16 13.00
C GLY A 385 -42.18 -1.76 12.49
N ARG A 386 -42.18 -1.54 11.18
CA ARG A 386 -41.89 -0.25 10.55
C ARG A 386 -43.10 0.29 9.81
N PRO A 387 -43.29 1.63 9.77
CA PRO A 387 -44.33 2.24 8.97
C PRO A 387 -44.25 1.84 7.51
N ALA A 388 -45.38 1.53 6.89
CA ALA A 388 -45.44 1.13 5.50
C ALA A 388 -46.67 1.68 4.80
N LEU A 389 -46.50 2.07 3.52
CA LEU A 389 -47.58 2.32 2.59
C LEU A 389 -47.66 1.15 1.61
N ILE A 390 -48.81 0.51 1.50
CA ILE A 390 -49.02 -0.72 0.78
C ILE A 390 -50.08 -0.49 -0.30
N VAL A 391 -49.74 -0.79 -1.55
CA VAL A 391 -50.67 -0.86 -2.67
C VAL A 391 -50.71 -2.28 -3.16
N ARG A 392 -51.90 -2.90 -3.11
CA ARG A 392 -52.09 -4.28 -3.53
C ARG A 392 -53.23 -4.41 -4.55
N ASP A 393 -53.07 -5.35 -5.47
CA ASP A 393 -54.01 -5.64 -6.53
C ASP A 393 -54.31 -7.13 -6.63
N THR A 394 -55.51 -7.49 -7.15
CA THR A 394 -55.93 -8.86 -7.44
C THR A 394 -55.66 -9.27 -8.87
N GLY A 395 -54.68 -8.65 -9.51
CA GLY A 395 -54.30 -8.96 -10.88
C GLY A 395 -53.56 -10.31 -11.04
N PRO A 396 -53.07 -10.61 -12.25
CA PRO A 396 -52.44 -11.91 -12.56
C PRO A 396 -51.10 -12.11 -11.84
N GLY A 397 -50.58 -11.08 -11.20
CA GLY A 397 -49.30 -11.11 -10.52
C GLY A 397 -48.08 -11.00 -11.46
N ILE A 398 -46.91 -11.12 -10.87
CA ILE A 398 -45.61 -11.03 -11.57
C ILE A 398 -44.95 -12.40 -11.52
N PRO A 399 -44.57 -13.00 -12.66
CA PRO A 399 -43.87 -14.28 -12.70
C PRO A 399 -42.58 -14.26 -11.86
N VAL A 400 -42.25 -15.41 -11.22
CA VAL A 400 -41.17 -15.48 -10.25
C VAL A 400 -39.82 -15.03 -10.84
N GLU A 401 -39.53 -15.36 -12.09
CA GLU A 401 -38.32 -15.01 -12.82
C GLU A 401 -38.15 -13.49 -13.03
N HIS A 402 -39.22 -12.73 -12.95
CA HIS A 402 -39.19 -11.28 -13.15
C HIS A 402 -39.13 -10.46 -11.85
N ARG A 403 -39.55 -11.06 -10.70
CA ARG A 403 -39.69 -10.35 -9.41
C ARG A 403 -38.44 -9.66 -8.94
N GLY A 404 -37.26 -10.29 -9.13
CA GLY A 404 -35.97 -9.71 -8.74
C GLY A 404 -35.50 -8.54 -9.62
N ARG A 405 -36.16 -8.32 -10.77
CA ARG A 405 -35.77 -7.34 -11.78
C ARG A 405 -36.75 -6.20 -12.01
N VAL A 406 -37.95 -6.26 -11.43
CA VAL A 406 -38.99 -5.23 -11.68
C VAL A 406 -38.60 -3.83 -11.21
N PHE A 407 -37.64 -3.73 -10.32
CA PHE A 407 -37.07 -2.47 -9.85
C PHE A 407 -35.83 -2.02 -10.64
N ALA A 408 -35.40 -2.81 -11.64
CA ALA A 408 -34.29 -2.41 -12.51
C ALA A 408 -34.78 -1.36 -13.52
N ARG A 409 -33.92 -0.42 -13.87
CA ARG A 409 -34.19 0.67 -14.82
C ARG A 409 -34.53 0.10 -16.20
N PHE A 410 -35.60 0.61 -16.85
CA PHE A 410 -36.10 0.19 -18.16
C PHE A 410 -36.58 -1.26 -18.25
N TYR A 411 -36.71 -1.94 -17.09
CA TYR A 411 -37.14 -3.34 -17.08
C TYR A 411 -38.65 -3.46 -17.29
N ARG A 412 -39.06 -4.41 -18.16
CA ARG A 412 -40.45 -4.68 -18.52
C ARG A 412 -40.65 -6.18 -18.67
N VAL A 413 -41.74 -6.71 -18.09
CA VAL A 413 -42.06 -8.15 -18.14
C VAL A 413 -42.45 -8.56 -19.57
N ASP A 414 -43.19 -7.73 -20.32
CA ASP A 414 -43.75 -8.07 -21.61
C ASP A 414 -42.90 -7.72 -22.83
N GLY A 415 -41.58 -7.48 -22.66
CA GLY A 415 -40.64 -7.27 -23.77
C GLY A 415 -40.95 -6.11 -24.70
N GLY A 416 -41.74 -5.12 -24.25
CA GLY A 416 -42.00 -3.90 -25.02
C GLY A 416 -43.42 -3.72 -25.57
N ARG A 417 -44.36 -4.65 -25.38
CA ARG A 417 -45.76 -4.54 -25.84
C ARG A 417 -46.64 -3.70 -24.92
N ALA A 418 -46.34 -3.65 -23.61
CA ALA A 418 -47.07 -2.79 -22.67
C ALA A 418 -46.59 -1.33 -22.70
N SER A 419 -47.51 -0.38 -22.51
CA SER A 419 -47.21 1.05 -22.43
C SER A 419 -46.45 1.39 -21.13
N GLY A 420 -45.30 2.07 -21.17
CA GLY A 420 -44.52 2.54 -19.99
C GLY A 420 -43.03 2.61 -20.25
N SER A 421 -42.33 3.49 -19.53
CA SER A 421 -40.89 3.71 -19.67
C SER A 421 -40.06 2.61 -18.97
N GLY A 422 -40.64 1.90 -17.99
CA GLY A 422 -39.91 1.00 -17.09
C GLY A 422 -39.00 1.72 -16.08
N LEU A 423 -39.19 3.03 -15.89
CA LEU A 423 -38.44 3.83 -14.93
C LEU A 423 -39.15 4.03 -13.58
N GLY A 424 -40.48 4.05 -13.57
CA GLY A 424 -41.26 4.43 -12.39
C GLY A 424 -40.94 3.60 -11.13
N LEU A 425 -40.91 2.28 -11.22
CA LEU A 425 -40.55 1.40 -10.09
C LEU A 425 -39.10 1.53 -9.67
N ALA A 426 -38.19 1.79 -10.60
CA ALA A 426 -36.78 2.04 -10.30
C ALA A 426 -36.60 3.36 -9.53
N ILE A 427 -37.29 4.43 -9.96
CA ILE A 427 -37.34 5.72 -9.26
C ILE A 427 -37.93 5.57 -7.87
N ALA A 428 -39.04 4.82 -7.73
CA ALA A 428 -39.67 4.54 -6.44
C ALA A 428 -38.70 3.84 -5.46
N ALA A 429 -37.96 2.85 -5.95
CA ALA A 429 -36.97 2.14 -5.12
C ALA A 429 -35.79 3.04 -4.70
N GLU A 430 -35.30 3.88 -5.62
CA GLU A 430 -34.21 4.82 -5.36
C GLU A 430 -34.63 5.90 -4.34
N LEU A 431 -35.82 6.50 -4.53
CA LEU A 431 -36.40 7.48 -3.60
C LEU A 431 -36.59 6.91 -2.21
N ALA A 432 -37.13 5.70 -2.13
CA ALA A 432 -37.30 5.00 -0.84
C ALA A 432 -35.95 4.79 -0.15
N GLY A 433 -34.93 4.34 -0.90
CA GLY A 433 -33.57 4.17 -0.39
C GLY A 433 -32.96 5.46 0.15
N ARG A 434 -33.17 6.57 -0.55
CA ARG A 434 -32.70 7.90 -0.12
C ARG A 434 -33.38 8.41 1.16
N MET A 435 -34.62 7.99 1.40
CA MET A 435 -35.37 8.26 2.64
C MET A 435 -35.06 7.26 3.76
N GLY A 436 -34.05 6.37 3.63
CA GLY A 436 -33.73 5.33 4.61
C GLY A 436 -34.75 4.20 4.69
N GLY A 437 -35.63 4.11 3.68
CA GLY A 437 -36.64 3.08 3.51
C GLY A 437 -36.24 2.04 2.44
N ARG A 438 -37.22 1.26 2.02
CA ARG A 438 -37.12 0.31 0.90
C ARG A 438 -38.47 0.05 0.26
N VAL A 439 -38.45 -0.35 -1.02
CA VAL A 439 -39.62 -0.90 -1.70
C VAL A 439 -39.45 -2.41 -1.82
N THR A 440 -40.53 -3.17 -1.55
CA THR A 440 -40.59 -4.62 -1.72
C THR A 440 -41.81 -5.02 -2.55
N LEU A 441 -41.73 -6.16 -3.21
CA LEU A 441 -42.83 -6.83 -3.90
C LEU A 441 -43.17 -8.11 -3.15
N GLU A 442 -44.41 -8.22 -2.73
CA GLU A 442 -44.96 -9.38 -2.06
C GLU A 442 -46.08 -9.97 -2.91
N GLN A 443 -46.24 -11.27 -2.91
CA GLN A 443 -47.31 -11.95 -3.64
C GLN A 443 -47.79 -13.16 -2.85
N GLU A 444 -48.95 -13.01 -2.23
CA GLU A 444 -49.59 -14.02 -1.38
C GLU A 444 -51.09 -14.00 -1.58
N ASP A 445 -51.74 -15.16 -1.45
CA ASP A 445 -53.19 -15.33 -1.47
C ASP A 445 -53.92 -14.67 -2.67
N GLY A 446 -53.28 -14.69 -3.83
CA GLY A 446 -53.84 -14.06 -5.03
C GLY A 446 -53.74 -12.54 -5.08
N TRP A 447 -52.99 -11.91 -4.17
CA TRP A 447 -52.67 -10.50 -4.16
C TRP A 447 -51.23 -10.24 -4.57
N THR A 448 -51.03 -9.20 -5.38
CA THR A 448 -49.71 -8.60 -5.64
C THR A 448 -49.65 -7.33 -4.84
N ALA A 449 -48.61 -7.13 -4.02
CA ALA A 449 -48.44 -5.95 -3.18
C ALA A 449 -47.08 -5.27 -3.42
N PHE A 450 -47.11 -4.01 -3.76
CA PHE A 450 -45.94 -3.13 -3.67
C PHE A 450 -45.99 -2.43 -2.31
N VAL A 451 -44.92 -2.61 -1.55
CA VAL A 451 -44.80 -2.13 -0.16
C VAL A 451 -43.66 -1.14 -0.05
N LEU A 452 -43.98 0.10 0.32
CA LEU A 452 -43.00 1.11 0.71
C LEU A 452 -42.82 1.07 2.22
N VAL A 453 -41.68 0.64 2.71
CA VAL A 453 -41.32 0.62 4.14
C VAL A 453 -40.44 1.84 4.44
N LEU A 454 -40.79 2.60 5.49
CA LEU A 454 -40.12 3.84 5.85
C LEU A 454 -39.61 3.84 7.30
N PRO A 455 -38.68 4.75 7.69
CA PRO A 455 -38.33 4.95 9.09
C PRO A 455 -39.52 5.51 9.90
N GLY A 456 -39.67 5.09 11.16
CA GLY A 456 -40.69 5.65 12.09
C GLY A 456 -40.20 6.89 12.85
N ALA A 457 -38.90 7.18 12.80
CA ALA A 457 -38.28 8.30 13.49
C ALA A 457 -37.06 8.81 12.66
N PRO A 458 -36.59 10.04 12.88
CA PRO A 458 -35.36 10.54 12.26
C PRO A 458 -34.20 9.60 12.56
N PRO A 459 -33.24 9.40 11.60
CA PRO A 459 -32.03 8.64 11.85
C PRO A 459 -31.22 9.32 12.97
N GLU A 460 -30.62 8.51 13.86
CA GLU A 460 -29.76 9.01 14.94
C GLU A 460 -28.65 9.91 14.37
N GLY A 461 -28.68 11.21 14.70
CA GLY A 461 -27.68 12.20 14.26
C GLY A 461 -28.24 13.40 13.47
N VAL A 462 -29.57 13.49 13.19
CA VAL A 462 -30.19 14.65 12.48
C VAL A 462 -31.09 15.48 13.43
N ALA A 463 -31.18 15.16 14.70
CA ALA A 463 -32.02 15.85 15.69
C ALA A 463 -31.32 17.07 16.30
N ASP A 464 -30.70 17.96 15.55
CA ASP A 464 -30.34 19.35 15.97
C ASP A 464 -29.51 20.02 14.85
N GLN A 465 -30.15 20.46 13.79
CA GLN A 465 -29.62 21.55 12.95
C GLN A 465 -30.75 22.49 12.55
#